data_e1810538433571455514ee863c187e8e
#
_entry.id   e1810538433571455514ee863c187e8e
#
_cell.length_a   1.000
_cell.length_b   1.000
_cell.length_c   1.000
_cell.angle_alpha   90.00
_cell.angle_beta   90.00
_cell.angle_gamma   90.00
#
_symmetry.space_group_name_H-M   'P 1'
#
loop_
_entity.id
_entity.type
_entity.pdbx_description
1 polymer ?
#
loop_
_entity_poly.entity_id
_entity_poly.type
_entity_poly.pdbx_seq_one_letter_code
_entity_poly.pdbx_strand_id
1 'polypeptide(L)'
;MKKYTFSSLSKSLFMVLIFFIYENVIAQYQQTPQSRSPFWSKVQFGGGLGLSFGSGYTDISIAPSAIYNVNPYLAVGLGLQGSYVSSKGYYDSGIYGVSLLTYINPIPEIQLSINLNESYVNNHYETYYGQSSFTDSFWNTALFLGAGYRTGNITVGLAYNVLFDENDNVYGDALMPFVRVYF
;
A
#
# COMPACT_ATOMS: atom_id res chain seq x y z
N MET A 1 -12.70 -21.42 -23.37
CA MET A 1 -11.49 -21.03 -22.59
C MET A 1 -10.70 -20.01 -23.43
N LYS A 2 -10.77 -18.70 -23.11
CA LYS A 2 -9.95 -17.67 -23.78
C LYS A 2 -8.62 -17.60 -23.05
N LYS A 3 -7.55 -18.04 -23.68
CA LYS A 3 -6.17 -17.81 -23.24
C LYS A 3 -5.87 -16.32 -23.40
N TYR A 4 -5.94 -15.56 -22.34
CA TYR A 4 -5.35 -14.21 -22.31
C TYR A 4 -3.83 -14.39 -22.31
N THR A 5 -3.20 -14.08 -23.41
CA THR A 5 -1.75 -14.18 -23.54
C THR A 5 -1.10 -13.09 -22.66
N PHE A 6 -0.15 -13.49 -21.85
CA PHE A 6 0.70 -12.65 -20.98
C PHE A 6 1.27 -11.41 -21.69
N SER A 7 1.39 -11.44 -23.01
CA SER A 7 1.80 -10.33 -23.88
C SER A 7 0.84 -9.13 -23.90
N SER A 8 -0.46 -9.31 -23.67
CA SER A 8 -1.43 -8.21 -23.67
C SER A 8 -1.37 -7.39 -22.38
N LEU A 9 -1.21 -8.05 -21.24
CA LEU A 9 -1.15 -7.40 -19.93
C LEU A 9 0.11 -6.55 -19.76
N SER A 10 1.26 -7.03 -20.26
CA SER A 10 2.53 -6.30 -20.21
C SER A 10 2.50 -5.03 -21.06
N LYS A 11 1.83 -5.06 -22.23
CA LYS A 11 1.68 -3.89 -23.09
C LYS A 11 0.78 -2.83 -22.48
N SER A 12 -0.31 -3.24 -21.82
CA SER A 12 -1.20 -2.31 -21.11
C SER A 12 -0.51 -1.67 -19.91
N LEU A 13 0.25 -2.43 -19.15
CA LEU A 13 1.02 -1.91 -18.02
C LEU A 13 2.10 -0.91 -18.47
N PHE A 14 2.77 -1.22 -19.59
CA PHE A 14 3.78 -0.33 -20.17
C PHE A 14 3.18 0.97 -20.72
N MET A 15 1.97 0.91 -21.30
CA MET A 15 1.24 2.10 -21.77
C MET A 15 0.82 3.01 -20.61
N VAL A 16 0.35 2.43 -19.51
CA VAL A 16 0.00 3.17 -18.29
C VAL A 16 1.24 3.84 -17.69
N LEU A 17 2.37 3.15 -17.64
CA LEU A 17 3.64 3.70 -17.15
C LEU A 17 4.14 4.87 -18.01
N ILE A 18 4.02 4.77 -19.34
CA ILE A 18 4.36 5.87 -20.26
C ILE A 18 3.43 7.07 -20.05
N PHE A 19 2.14 6.84 -19.81
CA PHE A 19 1.17 7.93 -19.56
C PHE A 19 1.56 8.74 -18.32
N PHE A 20 1.95 8.08 -17.22
CA PHE A 20 2.44 8.76 -16.00
C PHE A 20 3.76 9.52 -16.21
N ILE A 21 4.61 9.11 -17.13
CA ILE A 21 5.85 9.83 -17.47
C ILE A 21 5.54 11.09 -18.30
N TYR A 22 4.57 11.03 -19.21
CA TYR A 22 4.20 12.18 -20.07
C TYR A 22 3.58 13.33 -19.29
N GLU A 23 2.77 13.05 -18.28
CA GLU A 23 2.14 14.08 -17.44
C GLU A 23 3.19 14.97 -16.72
N ASN A 24 4.32 14.40 -16.31
CA ASN A 24 5.37 15.12 -15.62
C ASN A 24 6.16 16.07 -16.56
N VAL A 25 6.21 15.80 -17.85
CA VAL A 25 6.93 16.65 -18.82
C VAL A 25 6.12 17.90 -19.17
N ILE A 26 4.80 17.83 -19.21
CA ILE A 26 3.92 18.97 -19.53
C ILE A 26 3.81 19.93 -18.33
N ALA A 27 3.84 19.42 -17.09
CA ALA A 27 3.78 20.23 -15.88
C ALA A 27 4.99 21.16 -15.69
N GLN A 28 6.11 20.89 -16.32
CA GLN A 28 7.32 21.73 -16.24
C GLN A 28 7.28 22.95 -17.18
N TYR A 29 6.38 23.00 -18.16
CA TYR A 29 6.36 24.07 -19.17
C TYR A 29 5.52 25.30 -18.80
N GLN A 30 4.76 25.28 -17.70
CA GLN A 30 3.97 26.41 -17.22
C GLN A 30 4.30 26.77 -15.76
N GLN A 31 5.54 27.15 -15.49
CA GLN A 31 5.84 27.84 -14.23
C GLN A 31 5.60 29.37 -14.39
N THR A 32 4.35 29.79 -14.43
CA THR A 32 3.98 31.05 -13.78
C THR A 32 4.09 30.82 -12.27
N PRO A 33 4.65 31.75 -11.47
CA PRO A 33 4.69 31.64 -10.02
C PRO A 33 3.27 31.79 -9.48
N GLN A 34 2.45 30.74 -9.62
CA GLN A 34 1.17 30.64 -8.98
C GLN A 34 1.47 30.39 -7.51
N SER A 35 1.21 31.38 -6.65
CA SER A 35 1.37 31.21 -5.21
C SER A 35 0.55 30.00 -4.78
N ARG A 36 1.23 28.85 -4.57
CA ARG A 36 0.57 27.65 -4.06
C ARG A 36 -0.13 28.05 -2.78
N SER A 37 -1.41 27.71 -2.65
CA SER A 37 -2.12 27.87 -1.39
C SER A 37 -1.27 27.32 -0.25
N PRO A 38 -1.16 28.00 0.90
CA PRO A 38 -0.36 27.55 2.04
C PRO A 38 -0.70 26.11 2.49
N PHE A 39 -1.92 25.67 2.22
CA PHE A 39 -2.34 24.29 2.45
C PHE A 39 -1.61 23.30 1.54
N TRP A 40 -1.69 23.51 0.21
CA TRP A 40 -1.11 22.56 -0.77
C TRP A 40 0.42 22.48 -0.74
N SER A 41 1.08 23.52 -0.23
CA SER A 41 2.54 23.49 -0.01
C SER A 41 2.97 22.52 1.08
N LYS A 42 2.03 22.09 1.96
CA LYS A 42 2.25 21.14 3.05
C LYS A 42 1.74 19.74 2.74
N VAL A 43 1.06 19.55 1.61
CA VAL A 43 0.57 18.25 1.17
C VAL A 43 1.64 17.54 0.36
N GLN A 44 1.89 16.28 0.68
CA GLN A 44 2.73 15.38 -0.09
C GLN A 44 1.91 14.17 -0.54
N PHE A 45 2.10 13.77 -1.78
CA PHE A 45 1.51 12.57 -2.34
C PHE A 45 2.56 11.47 -2.41
N GLY A 46 2.14 10.24 -2.20
CA GLY A 46 3.05 9.13 -2.22
C GLY A 46 2.38 7.83 -1.85
N GLY A 47 3.07 7.02 -1.09
CA GLY A 47 2.50 5.77 -0.60
C GLY A 47 3.54 4.71 -0.30
N GLY A 48 3.04 3.51 -0.02
CA GLY A 48 3.84 2.33 0.27
C GLY A 48 3.67 1.23 -0.77
N LEU A 49 4.69 0.41 -0.88
CA LEU A 49 4.69 -0.86 -1.57
C LEU A 49 5.05 -1.95 -0.57
N GLY A 50 4.34 -3.06 -0.59
CA GLY A 50 4.65 -4.27 0.15
C GLY A 50 4.80 -5.44 -0.80
N LEU A 51 5.79 -6.27 -0.56
CA LEU A 51 6.04 -7.50 -1.31
C LEU A 51 6.47 -8.57 -0.31
N SER A 52 5.78 -9.70 -0.33
CA SER A 52 6.17 -10.87 0.43
C SER A 52 6.11 -12.11 -0.46
N PHE A 53 7.15 -12.91 -0.43
CA PHE A 53 7.26 -14.12 -1.23
C PHE A 53 7.68 -15.28 -0.32
N GLY A 54 7.01 -16.41 -0.47
CA GLY A 54 7.33 -17.65 0.22
C GLY A 54 7.16 -18.86 -0.69
N SER A 55 7.36 -20.05 -0.14
CA SER A 55 7.17 -21.31 -0.88
C SER A 55 5.68 -21.52 -1.21
N GLY A 56 5.26 -21.07 -2.38
CA GLY A 56 3.86 -21.13 -2.83
C GLY A 56 2.98 -19.96 -2.35
N TYR A 57 3.55 -18.99 -1.66
CA TYR A 57 2.87 -17.79 -1.17
C TYR A 57 3.39 -16.54 -1.88
N THR A 58 2.47 -15.66 -2.27
CA THR A 58 2.77 -14.35 -2.86
C THR A 58 1.81 -13.32 -2.28
N ASP A 59 2.35 -12.21 -1.77
CA ASP A 59 1.59 -11.04 -1.34
C ASP A 59 2.18 -9.80 -2.03
N ILE A 60 1.33 -9.07 -2.72
CA ILE A 60 1.67 -7.81 -3.40
C ILE A 60 0.68 -6.76 -2.91
N SER A 61 1.18 -5.71 -2.30
CA SER A 61 0.37 -4.60 -1.81
C SER A 61 0.84 -3.26 -2.34
N ILE A 62 -0.13 -2.38 -2.59
CA ILE A 62 0.07 -0.98 -2.96
C ILE A 62 -0.82 -0.11 -2.09
N ALA A 63 -0.24 0.96 -1.54
CA ALA A 63 -0.94 1.85 -0.62
C ALA A 63 -0.70 3.33 -1.00
N PRO A 64 -1.35 3.83 -2.08
CA PRO A 64 -1.28 5.25 -2.41
C PRO A 64 -1.88 6.09 -1.29
N SER A 65 -1.26 7.24 -1.01
CA SER A 65 -1.68 8.09 0.10
C SER A 65 -1.31 9.55 -0.10
N ALA A 66 -1.99 10.42 0.65
CA ALA A 66 -1.67 11.83 0.77
C ALA A 66 -1.49 12.17 2.24
N ILE A 67 -0.41 12.90 2.55
CA ILE A 67 -0.11 13.34 3.90
C ILE A 67 -0.03 14.87 3.94
N TYR A 68 -0.48 15.45 5.04
CA TYR A 68 -0.37 16.85 5.37
C TYR A 68 0.67 17.03 6.48
N ASN A 69 1.72 17.78 6.20
CA ASN A 69 2.75 18.11 7.18
C ASN A 69 2.24 19.23 8.11
N VAL A 70 1.76 18.86 9.29
CA VAL A 70 1.27 19.79 10.31
C VAL A 70 2.42 20.71 10.75
N ASN A 71 3.57 20.10 11.03
CA ASN A 71 4.84 20.74 11.37
C ASN A 71 6.01 19.83 10.95
N PRO A 72 7.29 20.23 11.14
CA PRO A 72 8.44 19.39 10.77
C PRO A 72 8.50 18.02 11.44
N TYR A 73 7.80 17.85 12.57
CA TYR A 73 7.84 16.61 13.37
C TYR A 73 6.60 15.73 13.21
N LEU A 74 5.49 16.28 12.67
CA LEU A 74 4.21 15.59 12.62
C LEU A 74 3.56 15.75 11.25
N ALA A 75 3.20 14.62 10.64
CA ALA A 75 2.34 14.57 9.47
C ALA A 75 1.14 13.65 9.74
N VAL A 76 -0.01 14.00 9.18
CA VAL A 76 -1.23 13.20 9.21
C VAL A 76 -1.74 12.99 7.79
N GLY A 77 -2.40 11.88 7.52
CA GLY A 77 -2.81 11.60 6.15
C GLY A 77 -3.89 10.55 6.02
N LEU A 78 -4.29 10.38 4.77
CA LEU A 78 -5.24 9.38 4.32
C LEU A 78 -4.59 8.54 3.23
N GLY A 79 -4.86 7.24 3.25
CA GLY A 79 -4.41 6.30 2.24
C GLY A 79 -5.53 5.41 1.75
N LEU A 80 -5.29 4.84 0.58
CA LEU A 80 -6.02 3.69 0.07
C LEU A 80 -5.09 2.49 0.15
N GLN A 81 -5.66 1.30 0.26
CA GLN A 81 -4.91 0.06 0.30
C GLN A 81 -5.48 -0.91 -0.72
N GLY A 82 -4.63 -1.54 -1.50
CA GLY A 82 -4.97 -2.68 -2.33
C GLY A 82 -3.91 -3.76 -2.17
N SER A 83 -4.32 -5.00 -1.88
CA SER A 83 -3.42 -6.15 -1.79
C SER A 83 -4.03 -7.34 -2.50
N TYR A 84 -3.16 -8.15 -3.09
CA TYR A 84 -3.48 -9.46 -3.63
C TYR A 84 -2.57 -10.49 -2.99
N VAL A 85 -3.19 -11.43 -2.31
CA VAL A 85 -2.52 -12.55 -1.65
C VAL A 85 -2.91 -13.84 -2.35
N SER A 86 -1.94 -14.68 -2.68
CA SER A 86 -2.18 -15.98 -3.30
C SER A 86 -1.35 -17.05 -2.61
N SER A 87 -2.02 -18.15 -2.24
CA SER A 87 -1.39 -19.36 -1.73
C SER A 87 -1.78 -20.53 -2.64
N LYS A 88 -0.81 -21.01 -3.43
CA LYS A 88 -1.05 -22.01 -4.48
C LYS A 88 -1.75 -23.25 -3.97
N GLY A 89 -2.94 -23.54 -4.54
CA GLY A 89 -3.74 -24.72 -4.22
C GLY A 89 -4.53 -24.61 -2.92
N TYR A 90 -4.61 -23.43 -2.31
CA TYR A 90 -5.37 -23.19 -1.08
C TYR A 90 -6.37 -22.05 -1.24
N TYR A 91 -5.91 -20.82 -1.45
CA TYR A 91 -6.78 -19.67 -1.58
C TYR A 91 -6.12 -18.49 -2.31
N ASP A 92 -6.97 -17.65 -2.89
CA ASP A 92 -6.64 -16.31 -3.38
C ASP A 92 -7.44 -15.28 -2.60
N SER A 93 -6.79 -14.18 -2.19
CA SER A 93 -7.42 -13.10 -1.44
C SER A 93 -7.20 -11.76 -2.11
N GLY A 94 -8.29 -10.98 -2.24
CA GLY A 94 -8.25 -9.58 -2.60
C GLY A 94 -8.59 -8.73 -1.39
N ILE A 95 -7.73 -7.78 -1.04
CA ILE A 95 -7.90 -6.89 0.11
C ILE A 95 -7.95 -5.45 -0.39
N TYR A 96 -8.98 -4.70 -0.02
CA TYR A 96 -9.18 -3.30 -0.38
C TYR A 96 -9.56 -2.50 0.85
N GLY A 97 -8.93 -1.35 1.05
CA GLY A 97 -9.16 -0.61 2.28
C GLY A 97 -8.79 0.85 2.22
N VAL A 98 -9.04 1.50 3.36
CA VAL A 98 -8.66 2.88 3.63
C VAL A 98 -7.78 2.93 4.87
N SER A 99 -6.91 3.94 4.94
CA SER A 99 -5.95 4.08 6.03
C SER A 99 -5.97 5.51 6.58
N LEU A 100 -5.95 5.62 7.90
CA LEU A 100 -5.57 6.84 8.60
C LEU A 100 -4.09 6.75 8.97
N LEU A 101 -3.33 7.76 8.59
CA LEU A 101 -1.88 7.76 8.72
C LEU A 101 -1.42 8.86 9.66
N THR A 102 -0.52 8.52 10.58
CA THR A 102 0.16 9.49 11.44
C THR A 102 1.65 9.17 11.44
N TYR A 103 2.46 10.15 11.07
CA TYR A 103 3.92 10.04 11.05
C TYR A 103 4.54 11.04 12.00
N ILE A 104 5.44 10.57 12.85
CA ILE A 104 6.18 11.36 13.83
C ILE A 104 7.65 11.24 13.48
N ASN A 105 8.33 12.36 13.23
CA ASN A 105 9.73 12.44 12.89
C ASN A 105 10.50 13.14 14.02
N PRO A 106 10.95 12.43 15.06
CA PRO A 106 11.69 13.04 16.18
C PRO A 106 12.98 13.72 15.71
N ILE A 107 13.62 13.12 14.71
CA ILE A 107 14.73 13.66 13.93
C ILE A 107 14.48 13.37 12.43
N PRO A 108 15.16 14.09 11.51
CA PRO A 108 14.91 13.92 10.06
C PRO A 108 15.06 12.50 9.54
N GLU A 109 15.94 11.71 10.15
CA GLU A 109 16.28 10.35 9.72
C GLU A 109 15.40 9.27 10.32
N ILE A 110 14.65 9.55 11.39
CA ILE A 110 13.81 8.56 12.08
C ILE A 110 12.33 8.94 11.90
N GLN A 111 11.57 8.00 11.37
CA GLN A 111 10.12 8.12 11.26
C GLN A 111 9.44 7.02 12.08
N LEU A 112 8.63 7.44 13.05
CA LEU A 112 7.65 6.58 13.72
C LEU A 112 6.31 6.71 13.00
N SER A 113 5.52 5.64 12.99
CA SER A 113 4.21 5.66 12.33
C SER A 113 3.14 4.95 13.16
N ILE A 114 1.94 5.51 13.10
CA ILE A 114 0.72 4.90 13.60
C ILE A 114 -0.26 4.89 12.44
N ASN A 115 -0.64 3.70 11.96
CA ASN A 115 -1.53 3.57 10.81
C ASN A 115 -2.72 2.70 11.22
N LEU A 116 -3.91 3.27 11.16
CA LEU A 116 -5.17 2.54 11.34
C LEU A 116 -5.74 2.22 9.96
N ASN A 117 -5.90 0.95 9.68
CA ASN A 117 -6.41 0.44 8.41
C ASN A 117 -7.76 -0.22 8.63
N GLU A 118 -8.70 0.06 7.74
CA GLU A 118 -9.98 -0.63 7.65
C GLU A 118 -10.09 -1.22 6.25
N SER A 119 -10.18 -2.54 6.15
CA SER A 119 -10.08 -3.27 4.89
C SER A 119 -11.21 -4.27 4.72
N TYR A 120 -11.74 -4.33 3.50
CA TYR A 120 -12.63 -5.39 3.06
C TYR A 120 -11.80 -6.51 2.43
N VAL A 121 -11.92 -7.70 3.00
CA VAL A 121 -11.21 -8.90 2.61
C VAL A 121 -12.15 -9.81 1.85
N ASN A 122 -11.71 -10.32 0.71
CA ASN A 122 -12.46 -11.27 -0.11
C ASN A 122 -11.56 -12.48 -0.39
N ASN A 123 -11.81 -13.57 0.33
CA ASN A 123 -11.07 -14.82 0.23
C ASN A 123 -11.82 -15.79 -0.68
N HIS A 124 -11.15 -16.28 -1.71
CA HIS A 124 -11.64 -17.33 -2.58
C HIS A 124 -10.83 -18.61 -2.35
N TYR A 125 -11.50 -19.63 -1.82
CA TYR A 125 -10.91 -20.93 -1.54
C TYR A 125 -11.10 -21.87 -2.72
N GLU A 126 -10.00 -22.49 -3.19
CA GLU A 126 -10.05 -23.47 -4.27
C GLU A 126 -10.64 -24.81 -3.80
N THR A 127 -11.16 -25.57 -4.76
CA THR A 127 -11.71 -26.93 -4.50
C THR A 127 -10.58 -27.88 -4.06
N TYR A 128 -10.69 -28.37 -2.83
CA TYR A 128 -9.76 -29.38 -2.29
C TYR A 128 -10.52 -30.61 -1.81
N TYR A 129 -10.13 -31.82 -2.27
CA TYR A 129 -10.71 -33.11 -1.89
C TYR A 129 -12.26 -33.21 -1.98
N GLY A 130 -12.87 -32.67 -3.05
CA GLY A 130 -14.32 -32.86 -3.31
C GLY A 130 -15.24 -31.90 -2.58
N GLN A 131 -14.70 -30.90 -1.85
CA GLN A 131 -15.47 -29.75 -1.41
C GLN A 131 -15.54 -28.70 -2.51
N SER A 132 -16.71 -28.12 -2.72
CA SER A 132 -16.90 -27.03 -3.70
C SER A 132 -16.12 -25.79 -3.27
N SER A 133 -15.60 -25.04 -4.25
CA SER A 133 -15.03 -23.70 -3.99
C SER A 133 -16.05 -22.82 -3.27
N PHE A 134 -15.62 -22.05 -2.31
CA PHE A 134 -16.46 -21.08 -1.62
C PHE A 134 -15.72 -19.74 -1.47
N THR A 135 -16.49 -18.67 -1.33
CA THR A 135 -15.96 -17.32 -1.10
C THR A 135 -16.41 -16.85 0.27
N ASP A 136 -15.49 -16.32 1.04
CA ASP A 136 -15.73 -15.67 2.32
C ASP A 136 -15.29 -14.22 2.26
N SER A 137 -16.08 -13.32 2.85
CA SER A 137 -15.80 -11.88 2.80
C SER A 137 -16.14 -11.23 4.14
N PHE A 138 -15.22 -10.45 4.66
CA PHE A 138 -15.38 -9.78 5.95
C PHE A 138 -14.60 -8.47 6.02
N TRP A 139 -14.91 -7.66 7.03
CA TRP A 139 -14.14 -6.45 7.36
C TRP A 139 -13.04 -6.78 8.36
N ASN A 140 -11.88 -6.21 8.15
CA ASN A 140 -10.73 -6.37 9.04
C ASN A 140 -10.16 -5.00 9.40
N THR A 141 -10.01 -4.77 10.71
CA THR A 141 -9.36 -3.59 11.27
C THR A 141 -7.95 -3.94 11.70
N ALA A 142 -6.96 -3.19 11.26
CA ALA A 142 -5.56 -3.38 11.63
C ALA A 142 -4.95 -2.07 12.13
N LEU A 143 -4.16 -2.16 13.21
CA LEU A 143 -3.43 -1.04 13.77
C LEU A 143 -1.93 -1.32 13.73
N PHE A 144 -1.22 -0.61 12.87
CA PHE A 144 0.22 -0.76 12.71
C PHE A 144 0.97 0.32 13.47
N LEU A 145 1.91 -0.10 14.32
CA LEU A 145 2.95 0.74 14.90
C LEU A 145 4.25 0.47 14.17
N GLY A 146 4.85 1.49 13.58
CA GLY A 146 6.05 1.32 12.76
C GLY A 146 7.18 2.24 13.16
N ALA A 147 8.39 1.82 12.81
CA ALA A 147 9.60 2.61 12.89
C ALA A 147 10.44 2.40 11.63
N GLY A 148 11.02 3.47 11.09
CA GLY A 148 11.80 3.41 9.87
C GLY A 148 12.89 4.46 9.82
N TYR A 149 13.89 4.16 8.99
CA TYR A 149 14.93 5.09 8.60
C TYR A 149 14.49 5.84 7.34
N ARG A 150 14.52 7.16 7.43
CA ARG A 150 14.14 8.06 6.35
C ARG A 150 15.39 8.68 5.71
N THR A 151 15.43 8.64 4.39
CA THR A 151 16.44 9.34 3.60
C THR A 151 15.77 10.07 2.44
N GLY A 152 15.80 11.41 2.47
CA GLY A 152 15.06 12.23 1.51
C GLY A 152 13.56 11.91 1.50
N ASN A 153 13.08 11.43 0.37
CA ASN A 153 11.67 11.10 0.13
C ASN A 153 11.31 9.65 0.46
N ILE A 154 12.29 8.82 0.82
CA ILE A 154 12.12 7.38 1.03
C ILE A 154 12.25 7.06 2.51
N THR A 155 11.34 6.22 3.01
CA THR A 155 11.44 5.61 4.35
C THR A 155 11.41 4.09 4.22
N VAL A 156 12.35 3.41 4.85
CA VAL A 156 12.40 1.94 4.94
C VAL A 156 12.33 1.56 6.41
N GLY A 157 11.49 0.59 6.75
CA GLY A 157 11.29 0.22 8.14
C GLY A 157 10.51 -1.05 8.36
N LEU A 158 10.11 -1.23 9.62
CA LEU A 158 9.28 -2.32 10.09
C LEU A 158 8.03 -1.76 10.77
N ALA A 159 6.90 -2.41 10.56
CA ALA A 159 5.63 -2.11 11.20
C ALA A 159 5.09 -3.37 11.88
N TYR A 160 4.57 -3.22 13.09
CA TYR A 160 3.96 -4.28 13.87
C TYR A 160 2.45 -4.05 13.95
N ASN A 161 1.66 -5.04 13.54
CA ASN A 161 0.20 -5.02 13.68
C ASN A 161 -0.17 -5.43 15.10
N VAL A 162 -0.65 -4.50 15.91
CA VAL A 162 -1.07 -4.75 17.30
C VAL A 162 -2.41 -5.48 17.41
N LEU A 163 -3.19 -5.50 16.33
CA LEU A 163 -4.47 -6.21 16.24
C LEU A 163 -4.35 -7.50 15.40
N PHE A 164 -3.13 -8.00 15.23
CA PHE A 164 -2.88 -9.21 14.45
C PHE A 164 -3.56 -10.43 15.08
N ASP A 165 -4.32 -11.17 14.28
CA ASP A 165 -4.87 -12.47 14.63
C ASP A 165 -4.45 -13.49 13.56
N GLU A 166 -3.81 -14.58 13.99
CA GLU A 166 -3.36 -15.66 13.10
C GLU A 166 -4.53 -16.39 12.43
N ASN A 167 -5.74 -16.34 13.01
CA ASN A 167 -6.91 -17.01 12.48
C ASN A 167 -7.59 -16.26 11.34
N ASP A 168 -7.36 -14.96 11.21
CA ASP A 168 -8.04 -14.13 10.21
C ASP A 168 -7.46 -14.29 8.80
N ASN A 169 -6.25 -14.86 8.65
CA ASN A 169 -5.54 -15.09 7.38
C ASN A 169 -5.42 -13.85 6.46
N VAL A 170 -5.48 -12.64 7.05
CA VAL A 170 -5.39 -11.36 6.30
C VAL A 170 -3.94 -10.96 6.07
N TYR A 171 -3.12 -11.11 7.10
CA TYR A 171 -1.69 -10.82 7.08
C TYR A 171 -0.88 -12.07 7.41
N GLY A 172 0.23 -12.28 6.70
CA GLY A 172 1.08 -13.47 6.93
C GLY A 172 1.88 -13.44 8.22
N ASP A 173 2.10 -12.26 8.81
CA ASP A 173 2.85 -12.05 10.07
C ASP A 173 2.42 -10.73 10.70
N ALA A 174 2.56 -10.61 12.01
CA ALA A 174 2.37 -9.36 12.73
C ALA A 174 3.45 -8.32 12.40
N LEU A 175 4.67 -8.73 12.08
CA LEU A 175 5.80 -7.87 11.76
C LEU A 175 5.99 -7.79 10.24
N MET A 176 5.82 -6.59 9.67
CA MET A 176 5.86 -6.37 8.24
C MET A 176 6.93 -5.34 7.85
N PRO A 177 7.86 -5.67 6.95
CA PRO A 177 8.75 -4.67 6.36
C PRO A 177 7.96 -3.76 5.41
N PHE A 178 8.36 -2.49 5.34
CA PHE A 178 7.75 -1.54 4.42
C PHE A 178 8.78 -0.63 3.74
N VAL A 179 8.40 -0.15 2.56
CA VAL A 179 9.04 0.96 1.86
C VAL A 179 7.96 1.99 1.53
N ARG A 180 8.21 3.26 1.85
CA ARG A 180 7.33 4.40 1.56
C ARG A 180 8.09 5.48 0.82
N VAL A 181 7.39 6.15 -0.09
CA VAL A 181 7.94 7.27 -0.86
C VAL A 181 6.92 8.40 -0.89
N TYR A 182 7.35 9.64 -0.59
CA TYR A 182 6.50 10.85 -0.64
C TYR A 182 7.21 11.97 -1.39
N PHE A 183 6.42 12.73 -2.19
CA PHE A 183 6.89 13.83 -3.04
C PHE A 183 6.15 15.13 -2.74
#